data_ab5ecea1f3affced95cd061b9361cc87
#
_entry.id   ab5ecea1f3affced95cd061b9361cc87
#
_cell.length_a   1.000
_cell.length_b   1.000
_cell.length_c   1.000
_cell.angle_alpha   90.00
_cell.angle_beta   90.00
_cell.angle_gamma   90.00
#
_symmetry.space_group_name_H-M   'P 1'
#
loop_
_entity.id
_entity.type
_entity.pdbx_description
1 polymer ?
#
loop_
_entity_poly.entity_id
_entity_poly.type
_entity_poly.pdbx_seq_one_letter_code
_entity_poly.pdbx_strand_id
1 'polypeptide(L)'
;MQILRQLAPPKCTRTSPLNLLPRLFTTSSRSHDGIVRYDRVPPKPPPRVDTPQLLPHHLSYHWDTTPPTKDQLLHASKFFKFRPPTFLWSAAEFKKMDFGDSPEVCFLGRSNVGKSSLLNTLLCKRIAHTSSKPGRTKLMNAFAVGGAEDNGKNRLVVLDMPGYGKGGRSEWGTEILKYLGKRRQLKRAFLLLDASHGIKKSDKQIIELFKERSVPYQIIFAKADRILFVGSRREPGKWVMQNRINQLRKAMEAVKDIVQPSPEDDVLGVGEVLACSSERWVNGERMGIDAVRFAMLQAADLQSERRTRLVRPVETIPFEEIYK
;
A
#
# COMPACT_ATOMS: atom_id res chain seq x y z
N MET A 1 -18.92 40.95 48.05
CA MET A 1 -19.37 40.18 49.22
C MET A 1 -19.51 38.73 48.85
N GLN A 2 -18.60 37.96 49.47
CA GLN A 2 -18.77 36.60 49.99
C GLN A 2 -19.09 35.50 48.96
N ILE A 3 -18.42 34.43 48.90
CA ILE A 3 -17.43 33.62 49.60
C ILE A 3 -17.41 32.28 48.87
N LEU A 4 -16.26 31.96 48.43
CA LEU A 4 -15.68 30.65 48.21
C LEU A 4 -16.27 29.46 49.00
N ARG A 5 -16.34 28.29 48.37
CA ARG A 5 -15.73 27.08 48.96
C ARG A 5 -15.39 26.03 47.89
N GLN A 6 -14.14 25.68 47.94
CA GLN A 6 -13.51 24.54 47.31
C GLN A 6 -14.15 23.23 47.76
N LEU A 7 -14.27 22.24 46.87
CA LEU A 7 -14.24 20.82 47.19
C LEU A 7 -13.43 20.10 46.14
N ALA A 8 -12.27 19.61 46.54
CA ALA A 8 -11.42 18.73 45.77
C ALA A 8 -12.00 17.30 45.73
N PRO A 9 -11.88 16.56 44.64
CA PRO A 9 -12.28 15.16 44.59
C PRO A 9 -11.20 14.24 45.26
N PRO A 10 -11.63 13.10 45.79
CA PRO A 10 -10.75 12.19 46.56
C PRO A 10 -9.74 11.49 45.65
N LYS A 11 -8.54 11.32 46.19
CA LYS A 11 -7.43 10.53 45.58
C LYS A 11 -7.82 9.06 45.54
N CYS A 12 -7.93 8.51 44.32
CA CYS A 12 -8.06 7.08 44.11
C CYS A 12 -6.65 6.45 44.13
N THR A 13 -6.34 5.75 45.20
CA THR A 13 -5.15 4.93 45.35
C THR A 13 -5.29 3.66 44.49
N ARG A 14 -4.56 3.58 43.39
CA ARG A 14 -4.39 2.34 42.63
C ARG A 14 -3.37 1.46 43.32
N THR A 15 -3.84 0.38 43.92
CA THR A 15 -3.01 -0.77 44.33
C THR A 15 -2.72 -1.61 43.08
N SER A 16 -1.48 -1.72 42.72
CA SER A 16 -0.99 -2.61 41.68
C SER A 16 -1.03 -4.07 42.16
N PRO A 17 -1.46 -5.05 41.40
CA PRO A 17 -1.27 -6.44 41.72
C PRO A 17 0.18 -6.85 41.43
N LEU A 18 0.85 -7.32 42.47
CA LEU A 18 2.15 -7.96 42.44
C LEU A 18 2.13 -9.22 41.58
N ASN A 19 3.01 -9.24 40.58
CA ASN A 19 3.36 -10.45 39.83
C ASN A 19 4.07 -11.42 40.76
N LEU A 20 3.41 -12.49 41.19
CA LEU A 20 3.99 -13.63 41.85
C LEU A 20 4.63 -14.56 40.82
N LEU A 21 5.94 -14.49 40.67
CA LEU A 21 6.74 -15.53 40.04
C LEU A 21 6.83 -16.73 41.02
N PRO A 22 6.64 -17.97 40.59
CA PRO A 22 6.86 -19.13 41.47
C PRO A 22 8.35 -19.29 41.73
N ARG A 23 8.73 -19.18 43.02
CA ARG A 23 10.04 -19.57 43.51
C ARG A 23 10.23 -21.07 43.38
N LEU A 24 11.28 -21.47 42.67
CA LEU A 24 11.81 -22.82 42.68
C LEU A 24 12.38 -23.11 44.07
N PHE A 25 11.73 -23.97 44.83
CA PHE A 25 12.32 -24.57 46.03
C PHE A 25 13.21 -25.74 45.59
N THR A 26 14.49 -25.62 45.79
CA THR A 26 15.42 -26.73 45.76
C THR A 26 15.43 -27.35 47.15
N THR A 27 14.80 -28.46 47.34
CA THR A 27 15.05 -29.33 48.49
C THR A 27 15.89 -30.51 48.03
N SER A 28 17.14 -30.56 48.49
CA SER A 28 17.99 -31.73 48.43
C SER A 28 17.49 -32.73 49.47
N SER A 29 17.01 -33.88 49.01
CA SER A 29 16.94 -35.09 49.83
C SER A 29 17.42 -36.28 49.02
N ARG A 30 18.51 -36.90 49.50
CA ARG A 30 18.99 -38.21 49.04
C ARG A 30 18.01 -39.26 49.48
N SER A 31 17.47 -40.06 48.54
CA SER A 31 17.00 -41.39 48.78
C SER A 31 17.33 -42.30 47.61
N HIS A 32 18.03 -43.36 47.91
CA HIS A 32 18.23 -44.51 47.05
C HIS A 32 16.89 -45.15 46.75
N ASP A 33 16.46 -45.13 45.51
CA ASP A 33 15.61 -46.17 44.92
C ASP A 33 15.60 -45.98 43.42
N GLY A 34 15.82 -47.06 42.69
CA GLY A 34 15.92 -47.10 41.23
C GLY A 34 14.62 -46.74 40.52
N ILE A 35 14.47 -45.45 40.20
CA ILE A 35 13.36 -44.99 39.38
C ILE A 35 13.82 -45.04 37.93
N VAL A 36 13.26 -46.00 37.16
CA VAL A 36 13.32 -46.05 35.71
C VAL A 36 12.71 -44.72 35.18
N ARG A 37 13.56 -43.80 34.75
CA ARG A 37 13.09 -42.63 34.02
C ARG A 37 12.58 -43.06 32.67
N TYR A 38 11.26 -43.14 32.49
CA TYR A 38 10.66 -43.13 31.18
C TYR A 38 10.97 -41.76 30.56
N ASP A 39 11.89 -41.71 29.60
CA ASP A 39 12.08 -40.56 28.77
C ASP A 39 10.74 -40.33 28.06
N ARG A 40 9.98 -39.34 28.52
CA ARG A 40 8.78 -38.90 27.83
C ARG A 40 9.26 -38.31 26.51
N VAL A 41 9.17 -39.12 25.43
CA VAL A 41 9.29 -38.63 24.05
C VAL A 41 8.33 -37.42 23.96
N PRO A 42 8.83 -36.21 23.67
CA PRO A 42 7.94 -35.07 23.51
C PRO A 42 6.85 -35.43 22.50
N PRO A 43 5.59 -35.06 22.77
CA PRO A 43 4.51 -35.36 21.84
C PRO A 43 4.88 -34.81 20.46
N LYS A 44 4.76 -35.66 19.44
CA LYS A 44 5.02 -35.28 18.05
C LYS A 44 4.26 -34.02 17.77
N PRO A 45 4.89 -32.93 17.25
CA PRO A 45 4.17 -31.72 16.96
C PRO A 45 2.98 -32.06 16.06
N PRO A 46 1.79 -31.46 16.29
CA PRO A 46 0.63 -31.74 15.46
C PRO A 46 1.02 -31.50 14.00
N PRO A 47 0.50 -32.33 13.06
CA PRO A 47 0.81 -32.18 11.65
C PRO A 47 0.56 -30.71 11.29
N ARG A 48 1.53 -30.07 10.61
CA ARG A 48 1.35 -28.72 10.07
C ARG A 48 0.12 -28.80 9.17
N VAL A 49 -0.98 -28.23 9.62
CA VAL A 49 -2.14 -28.02 8.77
C VAL A 49 -1.64 -27.11 7.66
N ASP A 50 -1.60 -27.62 6.42
CA ASP A 50 -1.27 -26.82 5.24
C ASP A 50 -2.30 -25.70 5.14
N THR A 51 -2.00 -24.56 5.76
CA THR A 51 -2.78 -23.33 5.58
C THR A 51 -2.54 -22.88 4.15
N PRO A 52 -3.58 -22.55 3.37
CA PRO A 52 -3.37 -22.04 2.02
C PRO A 52 -2.56 -20.77 2.12
N GLN A 53 -1.35 -20.82 1.57
CA GLN A 53 -0.47 -19.68 1.54
C GLN A 53 -1.12 -18.61 0.67
N LEU A 54 -1.31 -17.41 1.21
CA LEU A 54 -1.75 -16.27 0.42
C LEU A 54 -0.64 -15.91 -0.58
N LEU A 55 -0.90 -16.11 -1.86
CA LEU A 55 0.04 -15.86 -2.94
C LEU A 55 -0.21 -14.47 -3.57
N PRO A 56 0.80 -13.83 -4.16
CA PRO A 56 0.65 -12.50 -4.78
C PRO A 56 -0.49 -12.41 -5.78
N HIS A 57 -0.73 -13.43 -6.60
CA HIS A 57 -1.81 -13.46 -7.59
C HIS A 57 -3.22 -13.48 -6.98
N HIS A 58 -3.38 -13.78 -5.69
CA HIS A 58 -4.66 -13.64 -5.00
C HIS A 58 -5.01 -12.18 -4.68
N LEU A 59 -4.01 -11.30 -4.76
CA LEU A 59 -4.12 -9.88 -4.45
C LEU A 59 -4.19 -8.99 -5.70
N SER A 60 -4.41 -9.58 -6.86
CA SER A 60 -4.58 -8.85 -8.11
C SER A 60 -5.55 -9.57 -9.04
N TYR A 61 -6.23 -8.80 -9.87
CA TYR A 61 -7.05 -9.31 -10.96
C TYR A 61 -6.69 -8.57 -12.23
N HIS A 62 -6.23 -9.31 -13.24
CA HIS A 62 -5.76 -8.80 -14.51
C HIS A 62 -6.67 -9.28 -15.64
N TRP A 63 -7.05 -8.42 -16.58
CA TRP A 63 -7.80 -8.78 -17.77
C TRP A 63 -7.20 -8.23 -19.07
N ASP A 64 -6.29 -7.24 -18.93
CA ASP A 64 -5.61 -6.60 -20.09
C ASP A 64 -4.14 -6.29 -19.78
N THR A 65 -3.62 -6.78 -18.68
CA THR A 65 -2.22 -6.63 -18.27
C THR A 65 -1.65 -7.97 -17.82
N THR A 66 -0.33 -8.07 -17.83
CA THR A 66 0.39 -9.24 -17.29
C THR A 66 0.84 -8.97 -15.86
N PRO A 67 0.69 -9.95 -14.95
CA PRO A 67 1.21 -9.81 -13.59
C PRO A 67 2.73 -9.57 -13.58
N PRO A 68 3.23 -8.73 -12.65
CA PRO A 68 4.66 -8.48 -12.53
C PRO A 68 5.43 -9.73 -12.09
N THR A 69 6.66 -9.87 -12.60
CA THR A 69 7.58 -10.92 -12.17
C THR A 69 8.10 -10.65 -10.76
N LYS A 70 8.68 -11.68 -10.13
CA LYS A 70 9.32 -11.54 -8.80
C LYS A 70 10.44 -10.49 -8.81
N ASP A 71 11.25 -10.45 -9.88
CA ASP A 71 12.33 -9.47 -10.00
C ASP A 71 11.83 -8.04 -10.13
N GLN A 72 10.74 -7.83 -10.86
CA GLN A 72 10.08 -6.54 -10.96
C GLN A 72 9.51 -6.07 -9.60
N LEU A 73 8.88 -6.96 -8.85
CA LEU A 73 8.41 -6.65 -7.50
C LEU A 73 9.57 -6.33 -6.56
N LEU A 74 10.66 -7.09 -6.64
CA LEU A 74 11.87 -6.84 -5.83
C LEU A 74 12.53 -5.51 -6.19
N HIS A 75 12.62 -5.18 -7.48
CA HIS A 75 13.11 -3.88 -7.95
C HIS A 75 12.26 -2.74 -7.39
N ALA A 76 10.94 -2.84 -7.50
CA ALA A 76 10.03 -1.85 -6.96
C ALA A 76 10.18 -1.69 -5.44
N SER A 77 10.26 -2.80 -4.70
CA SER A 77 10.49 -2.79 -3.27
C SER A 77 11.79 -2.06 -2.90
N LYS A 78 12.90 -2.37 -3.59
CA LYS A 78 14.20 -1.72 -3.38
C LYS A 78 14.15 -0.24 -3.70
N PHE A 79 13.52 0.16 -4.82
CA PHE A 79 13.41 1.56 -5.23
C PHE A 79 12.87 2.43 -4.10
N PHE A 80 11.76 2.03 -3.47
CA PHE A 80 11.15 2.82 -2.40
C PHE A 80 11.84 2.66 -1.04
N LYS A 81 12.45 1.51 -0.73
CA LYS A 81 13.16 1.27 0.54
C LYS A 81 14.46 2.05 0.64
N PHE A 82 15.20 2.17 -0.45
CA PHE A 82 16.52 2.80 -0.46
C PHE A 82 16.51 4.28 -0.90
N ARG A 83 15.38 4.80 -1.36
CA ARG A 83 15.24 6.20 -1.77
C ARG A 83 14.20 6.90 -0.88
N PRO A 84 14.62 7.50 0.24
CA PRO A 84 13.69 8.14 1.17
C PRO A 84 12.93 9.29 0.48
N PRO A 85 11.63 9.42 0.75
CA PRO A 85 10.84 10.49 0.16
C PRO A 85 11.23 11.86 0.72
N THR A 86 11.25 12.86 -0.17
CA THR A 86 11.49 14.26 0.14
C THR A 86 10.18 15.02 -0.07
N PHE A 87 9.77 15.82 0.91
CA PHE A 87 8.63 16.73 0.75
C PHE A 87 8.98 17.83 -0.25
N LEU A 88 8.09 18.09 -1.20
CA LEU A 88 8.28 19.15 -2.19
C LEU A 88 7.46 20.38 -1.84
N TRP A 89 6.16 20.23 -1.81
CA TRP A 89 5.23 21.32 -1.55
C TRP A 89 3.88 20.83 -1.03
N SER A 90 3.11 21.78 -0.50
CA SER A 90 1.72 21.60 -0.08
C SER A 90 0.90 22.77 -0.61
N ALA A 91 -0.16 22.49 -1.37
CA ALA A 91 -0.97 23.51 -2.00
C ALA A 91 -2.46 23.25 -1.88
N ALA A 92 -3.24 24.30 -1.61
CA ALA A 92 -4.70 24.28 -1.64
C ALA A 92 -5.25 24.56 -3.05
N GLU A 93 -4.50 25.30 -3.86
CA GLU A 93 -4.86 25.78 -5.19
C GLU A 93 -3.88 25.30 -6.24
N PHE A 94 -4.39 24.97 -7.42
CA PHE A 94 -3.57 24.51 -8.55
C PHE A 94 -2.46 25.52 -8.94
N LYS A 95 -2.77 26.80 -8.90
CA LYS A 95 -1.81 27.86 -9.25
C LYS A 95 -0.59 27.95 -8.32
N LYS A 96 -0.71 27.41 -7.10
CA LYS A 96 0.35 27.44 -6.07
C LYS A 96 1.22 26.18 -6.09
N MET A 97 1.00 25.28 -7.03
CA MET A 97 1.82 24.07 -7.19
C MET A 97 3.11 24.41 -7.94
N ASP A 98 4.19 23.82 -7.51
CA ASP A 98 5.44 23.85 -8.25
C ASP A 98 5.34 22.89 -9.46
N PHE A 99 5.67 23.41 -10.65
CA PHE A 99 5.57 22.70 -11.93
C PHE A 99 6.94 22.16 -12.34
N GLY A 100 7.36 21.05 -11.73
CA GLY A 100 8.55 20.31 -12.20
C GLY A 100 8.26 19.41 -13.40
N ASP A 101 9.30 18.79 -13.97
CA ASP A 101 9.21 17.93 -15.17
C ASP A 101 9.13 16.43 -14.85
N SER A 102 9.29 16.07 -13.59
CA SER A 102 9.26 14.66 -13.16
C SER A 102 7.88 14.04 -13.35
N PRO A 103 7.80 12.73 -13.72
CA PRO A 103 6.53 12.03 -13.79
C PRO A 103 5.83 12.02 -12.43
N GLU A 104 4.51 12.17 -12.45
CA GLU A 104 3.68 12.25 -11.26
C GLU A 104 2.65 11.13 -11.22
N VAL A 105 2.39 10.64 -10.02
CA VAL A 105 1.22 9.79 -9.72
C VAL A 105 0.45 10.42 -8.57
N CYS A 106 -0.87 10.34 -8.60
CA CYS A 106 -1.69 10.87 -7.52
C CYS A 106 -2.58 9.79 -6.92
N PHE A 107 -2.87 9.94 -5.64
CA PHE A 107 -3.73 9.04 -4.89
C PHE A 107 -5.02 9.74 -4.48
N LEU A 108 -6.14 9.21 -4.94
CA LEU A 108 -7.49 9.65 -4.59
C LEU A 108 -8.23 8.56 -3.83
N GLY A 109 -9.23 8.94 -3.08
CA GLY A 109 -10.07 8.00 -2.38
C GLY A 109 -10.98 8.70 -1.38
N ARG A 110 -12.02 8.00 -0.93
CA ARG A 110 -12.93 8.53 0.08
C ARG A 110 -12.20 8.85 1.39
N SER A 111 -12.73 9.78 2.15
CA SER A 111 -12.27 10.00 3.52
C SER A 111 -12.27 8.67 4.29
N ASN A 112 -11.19 8.40 5.03
CA ASN A 112 -10.98 7.19 5.82
C ASN A 112 -10.84 5.87 5.04
N VAL A 113 -10.62 5.91 3.72
CA VAL A 113 -10.31 4.72 2.92
C VAL A 113 -8.96 4.08 3.28
N GLY A 114 -8.07 4.82 3.95
CA GLY A 114 -6.73 4.38 4.32
C GLY A 114 -5.62 4.99 3.46
N LYS A 115 -5.90 6.04 2.68
CA LYS A 115 -4.97 6.68 1.75
C LYS A 115 -3.65 7.10 2.41
N SER A 116 -3.69 7.87 3.49
CA SER A 116 -2.48 8.32 4.20
C SER A 116 -1.69 7.15 4.83
N SER A 117 -2.37 6.11 5.33
CA SER A 117 -1.71 4.90 5.84
C SER A 117 -1.01 4.13 4.71
N LEU A 118 -1.67 4.02 3.56
CA LEU A 118 -1.09 3.37 2.38
C LEU A 118 0.14 4.14 1.88
N LEU A 119 0.04 5.46 1.74
CA LEU A 119 1.16 6.31 1.31
C LEU A 119 2.37 6.19 2.25
N ASN A 120 2.16 6.24 3.57
CA ASN A 120 3.23 6.04 4.54
C ASN A 120 3.92 4.67 4.39
N THR A 121 3.14 3.64 4.06
CA THR A 121 3.67 2.29 3.83
C THR A 121 4.42 2.18 2.49
N LEU A 122 3.86 2.73 1.41
CA LEU A 122 4.48 2.74 0.08
C LEU A 122 5.83 3.45 0.10
N LEU A 123 5.89 4.60 0.76
CA LEU A 123 7.05 5.48 0.81
C LEU A 123 8.01 5.18 1.97
N CYS A 124 7.77 4.12 2.74
CA CYS A 124 8.61 3.70 3.87
C CYS A 124 8.89 4.80 4.91
N LYS A 125 8.05 5.84 4.98
CA LYS A 125 8.24 6.99 5.88
C LYS A 125 6.89 7.55 6.31
N ARG A 126 6.79 7.97 7.56
CA ARG A 126 5.59 8.65 8.08
C ARG A 126 5.56 10.11 7.62
N ILE A 127 5.02 10.35 6.44
CA ILE A 127 4.94 11.66 5.79
C ILE A 127 3.52 12.24 5.75
N ALA A 128 2.52 11.37 5.60
CA ALA A 128 1.12 11.78 5.58
C ALA A 128 0.52 11.63 6.98
N HIS A 129 -0.19 12.67 7.43
CA HIS A 129 -0.90 12.63 8.71
C HIS A 129 -2.09 11.68 8.63
N THR A 130 -2.01 10.57 9.36
CA THR A 130 -3.13 9.64 9.52
C THR A 130 -4.12 10.17 10.56
N SER A 131 -5.40 10.22 10.23
CA SER A 131 -6.46 10.63 11.15
C SER A 131 -7.73 9.84 10.89
N SER A 132 -8.42 9.46 11.95
CA SER A 132 -9.78 8.91 11.88
C SER A 132 -10.86 9.96 11.63
N LYS A 133 -10.54 11.25 11.80
CA LYS A 133 -11.51 12.35 11.56
C LYS A 133 -11.58 12.66 10.05
N PRO A 134 -12.78 12.67 9.44
CA PRO A 134 -12.96 13.01 8.03
C PRO A 134 -12.53 14.45 7.71
N GLY A 135 -12.01 14.68 6.47
CA GLY A 135 -11.73 16.03 5.96
C GLY A 135 -10.47 16.69 6.54
N ARG A 136 -9.55 15.95 7.15
CA ARG A 136 -8.32 16.52 7.73
C ARG A 136 -7.30 16.96 6.68
N THR A 137 -7.11 16.19 5.63
CA THR A 137 -6.24 16.59 4.51
C THR A 137 -7.01 17.55 3.62
N LYS A 138 -6.69 18.82 3.72
CA LYS A 138 -7.31 19.91 2.92
C LYS A 138 -6.41 20.35 1.78
N LEU A 139 -5.15 19.97 1.81
CA LEU A 139 -4.11 20.37 0.88
C LEU A 139 -3.68 19.17 0.03
N MET A 140 -3.26 19.44 -1.18
CA MET A 140 -2.54 18.51 -2.03
C MET A 140 -1.08 18.54 -1.60
N ASN A 141 -0.51 17.38 -1.26
CA ASN A 141 0.88 17.28 -0.81
C ASN A 141 1.68 16.50 -1.82
N ALA A 142 2.84 17.00 -2.22
CA ALA A 142 3.75 16.35 -3.16
C ALA A 142 5.02 15.87 -2.46
N PHE A 143 5.42 14.67 -2.81
CA PHE A 143 6.62 14.02 -2.31
C PHE A 143 7.43 13.46 -3.48
N ALA A 144 8.73 13.73 -3.52
CA ALA A 144 9.62 13.12 -4.49
C ALA A 144 10.28 11.87 -3.93
N VAL A 145 10.45 10.86 -4.76
CA VAL A 145 11.19 9.63 -4.48
C VAL A 145 12.22 9.40 -5.58
N GLY A 146 13.46 9.19 -5.23
CA GLY A 146 14.57 9.07 -6.19
C GLY A 146 15.05 10.41 -6.74
N GLY A 147 15.91 10.35 -7.76
CA GLY A 147 16.43 11.52 -8.49
C GLY A 147 17.58 12.25 -7.82
N ALA A 148 17.98 11.90 -6.60
CA ALA A 148 19.10 12.57 -5.92
C ALA A 148 20.47 12.14 -6.48
N GLU A 149 20.57 10.90 -6.97
CA GLU A 149 21.85 10.29 -7.40
C GLU A 149 22.12 10.46 -8.90
N ASP A 150 21.12 10.85 -9.71
CA ASP A 150 21.15 10.80 -11.18
C ASP A 150 20.60 12.06 -11.87
N ASN A 151 20.79 13.22 -11.27
CA ASN A 151 20.31 14.50 -11.79
C ASN A 151 18.80 14.51 -12.13
N GLY A 152 18.00 13.84 -11.32
CA GLY A 152 16.54 13.80 -11.46
C GLY A 152 15.99 12.78 -12.45
N LYS A 153 16.82 11.98 -13.14
CA LYS A 153 16.38 11.04 -14.19
C LYS A 153 15.46 9.92 -13.68
N ASN A 154 15.69 9.44 -12.45
CA ASN A 154 14.88 8.38 -11.82
C ASN A 154 14.04 8.94 -10.66
N ARG A 155 13.41 10.09 -10.88
CA ARG A 155 12.59 10.76 -9.89
C ARG A 155 11.12 10.51 -10.18
N LEU A 156 10.37 10.06 -9.17
CA LEU A 156 8.92 9.95 -9.18
C LEU A 156 8.32 10.96 -8.19
N VAL A 157 7.30 11.70 -8.60
CA VAL A 157 6.52 12.55 -7.69
C VAL A 157 5.22 11.87 -7.33
N VAL A 158 4.95 11.77 -6.05
CA VAL A 158 3.75 11.13 -5.47
C VAL A 158 2.91 12.19 -4.78
N LEU A 159 1.65 12.31 -5.20
CA LEU A 159 0.72 13.29 -4.64
C LEU A 159 -0.30 12.62 -3.73
N ASP A 160 -0.41 13.15 -2.51
CA ASP A 160 -1.50 12.87 -1.57
C ASP A 160 -2.61 13.89 -1.79
N MET A 161 -3.70 13.43 -2.43
CA MET A 161 -4.86 14.29 -2.68
C MET A 161 -5.81 14.27 -1.49
N PRO A 162 -6.52 15.37 -1.19
CA PRO A 162 -7.56 15.36 -0.17
C PRO A 162 -8.60 14.25 -0.41
N GLY A 163 -9.18 13.68 0.67
CA GLY A 163 -10.23 12.67 0.55
C GLY A 163 -11.58 13.27 0.12
N TYR A 164 -12.32 12.62 -0.78
CA TYR A 164 -13.67 13.03 -1.18
C TYR A 164 -14.77 12.35 -0.33
N GLY A 165 -16.03 12.81 -0.47
CA GLY A 165 -17.19 12.28 0.25
C GLY A 165 -17.68 13.21 1.38
N LYS A 166 -18.26 12.66 2.45
CA LYS A 166 -18.86 13.43 3.55
C LYS A 166 -17.87 14.44 4.13
N GLY A 167 -18.16 15.74 3.97
CA GLY A 167 -17.34 16.86 4.45
C GLY A 167 -16.38 17.45 3.40
N GLY A 168 -16.40 16.96 2.15
CA GLY A 168 -15.71 17.60 1.02
C GLY A 168 -16.50 18.83 0.54
N ARG A 169 -15.83 19.98 0.48
CA ARG A 169 -16.44 21.21 -0.06
C ARG A 169 -16.45 21.16 -1.59
N SER A 170 -17.44 21.81 -2.21
CA SER A 170 -17.52 21.98 -3.68
C SER A 170 -16.27 22.63 -4.27
N GLU A 171 -15.66 23.57 -3.53
CA GLU A 171 -14.41 24.25 -3.91
C GLU A 171 -13.21 23.32 -4.06
N TRP A 172 -13.14 22.25 -3.23
CA TRP A 172 -12.11 21.21 -3.33
C TRP A 172 -12.17 20.45 -4.66
N GLY A 173 -13.38 20.18 -5.17
CA GLY A 173 -13.56 19.55 -6.46
C GLY A 173 -12.92 20.33 -7.61
N THR A 174 -13.06 21.65 -7.60
CA THR A 174 -12.57 22.52 -8.68
C THR A 174 -11.05 22.49 -8.82
N GLU A 175 -10.30 22.55 -7.73
CA GLU A 175 -8.83 22.56 -7.79
C GLU A 175 -8.25 21.19 -8.18
N ILE A 176 -8.88 20.10 -7.72
CA ILE A 176 -8.52 18.74 -8.18
C ILE A 176 -8.86 18.55 -9.65
N LEU A 177 -10.01 19.05 -10.10
CA LEU A 177 -10.38 19.01 -11.52
C LEU A 177 -9.37 19.75 -12.39
N LYS A 178 -8.88 20.92 -11.94
CA LYS A 178 -7.82 21.65 -12.62
C LYS A 178 -6.52 20.85 -12.68
N TYR A 179 -6.14 20.22 -11.57
CA TYR A 179 -4.96 19.37 -11.53
C TYR A 179 -5.09 18.18 -12.49
N LEU A 180 -6.14 17.42 -12.39
CA LEU A 180 -6.38 16.23 -13.22
C LEU A 180 -6.43 16.55 -14.72
N GLY A 181 -7.07 17.67 -15.10
CA GLY A 181 -7.24 18.03 -16.51
C GLY A 181 -6.10 18.84 -17.14
N LYS A 182 -5.22 19.45 -16.34
CA LYS A 182 -4.17 20.36 -16.86
C LYS A 182 -2.74 19.91 -16.57
N ARG A 183 -2.55 18.92 -15.68
CA ARG A 183 -1.20 18.49 -15.27
C ARG A 183 -0.62 17.47 -16.24
N ARG A 184 0.27 17.92 -17.13
CA ARG A 184 0.92 17.09 -18.15
C ARG A 184 1.84 16.00 -17.60
N GLN A 185 2.41 16.22 -16.42
CA GLN A 185 3.29 15.28 -15.73
C GLN A 185 2.53 14.14 -15.05
N LEU A 186 1.21 14.26 -14.85
CA LEU A 186 0.39 13.21 -14.29
C LEU A 186 0.33 12.02 -15.25
N LYS A 187 0.90 10.90 -14.80
CA LYS A 187 0.96 9.65 -15.57
C LYS A 187 -0.16 8.69 -15.20
N ARG A 188 -0.57 8.67 -13.92
CA ARG A 188 -1.66 7.80 -13.46
C ARG A 188 -2.27 8.30 -12.16
N ALA A 189 -3.59 8.25 -12.08
CA ALA A 189 -4.35 8.47 -10.86
C ALA A 189 -4.72 7.11 -10.23
N PHE A 190 -4.33 6.90 -8.98
CA PHE A 190 -4.69 5.69 -8.23
C PHE A 190 -5.95 5.97 -7.40
N LEU A 191 -7.05 5.28 -7.71
CA LEU A 191 -8.30 5.38 -6.98
C LEU A 191 -8.39 4.29 -5.92
N LEU A 192 -8.38 4.68 -4.66
CA LEU A 192 -8.50 3.78 -3.53
C LEU A 192 -9.95 3.50 -3.18
N LEU A 193 -10.31 2.22 -3.16
CA LEU A 193 -11.57 1.69 -2.67
C LEU A 193 -11.34 0.89 -1.40
N ASP A 194 -12.25 0.96 -0.43
CA ASP A 194 -12.21 0.09 0.75
C ASP A 194 -12.74 -1.29 0.34
N ALA A 195 -11.89 -2.31 0.42
CA ALA A 195 -12.20 -3.67 -0.02
C ALA A 195 -13.48 -4.24 0.63
N SER A 196 -13.73 -3.88 1.90
CA SER A 196 -14.91 -4.36 2.63
C SER A 196 -16.23 -3.67 2.23
N HIS A 197 -16.14 -2.50 1.59
CA HIS A 197 -17.32 -1.73 1.20
C HIS A 197 -17.58 -1.72 -0.31
N GLY A 198 -16.62 -2.15 -1.12
CA GLY A 198 -16.71 -2.11 -2.59
C GLY A 198 -16.89 -0.70 -3.17
N ILE A 199 -17.34 -0.64 -4.41
CA ILE A 199 -17.55 0.61 -5.14
C ILE A 199 -18.86 1.26 -4.70
N LYS A 200 -18.81 2.58 -4.43
CA LYS A 200 -19.97 3.40 -4.11
C LYS A 200 -20.26 4.42 -5.24
N LYS A 201 -21.44 5.07 -5.18
CA LYS A 201 -21.85 6.07 -6.16
C LYS A 201 -20.80 7.18 -6.35
N SER A 202 -20.20 7.68 -5.25
CA SER A 202 -19.13 8.68 -5.32
C SER A 202 -17.88 8.19 -6.03
N ASP A 203 -17.55 6.90 -5.93
CA ASP A 203 -16.39 6.32 -6.60
C ASP A 203 -16.63 6.21 -8.10
N LYS A 204 -17.87 5.84 -8.53
CA LYS A 204 -18.27 5.83 -9.92
C LYS A 204 -18.19 7.22 -10.56
N GLN A 205 -18.63 8.26 -9.83
CA GLN A 205 -18.51 9.66 -10.30
C GLN A 205 -17.06 10.08 -10.54
N ILE A 206 -16.10 9.60 -9.71
CA ILE A 206 -14.68 9.87 -9.94
C ILE A 206 -14.16 9.10 -11.15
N ILE A 207 -14.60 7.86 -11.37
CA ILE A 207 -14.23 7.08 -12.58
C ILE A 207 -14.75 7.76 -13.83
N GLU A 208 -16.00 8.21 -13.84
CA GLU A 208 -16.60 8.97 -14.94
C GLU A 208 -15.79 10.23 -15.23
N LEU A 209 -15.39 10.96 -14.16
CA LEU A 209 -14.55 12.14 -14.28
C LEU A 209 -13.17 11.82 -14.90
N PHE A 210 -12.54 10.71 -14.54
CA PHE A 210 -11.28 10.30 -15.17
C PHE A 210 -11.47 10.05 -16.67
N LYS A 211 -12.58 9.42 -17.07
CA LYS A 211 -12.93 9.19 -18.47
C LYS A 211 -13.14 10.52 -19.21
N GLU A 212 -13.97 11.42 -18.67
CA GLU A 212 -14.24 12.74 -19.25
C GLU A 212 -12.99 13.61 -19.42
N ARG A 213 -12.01 13.48 -18.52
CA ARG A 213 -10.78 14.28 -18.54
C ARG A 213 -9.60 13.57 -19.16
N SER A 214 -9.81 12.39 -19.73
CA SER A 214 -8.76 11.56 -20.32
C SER A 214 -7.58 11.31 -19.38
N VAL A 215 -7.88 11.07 -18.09
CA VAL A 215 -6.87 10.80 -17.06
C VAL A 215 -6.64 9.30 -16.96
N PRO A 216 -5.42 8.80 -17.21
CA PRO A 216 -5.08 7.40 -16.94
C PRO A 216 -5.28 7.07 -15.47
N TYR A 217 -5.98 5.97 -15.17
CA TYR A 217 -6.26 5.62 -13.78
C TYR A 217 -6.16 4.12 -13.51
N GLN A 218 -5.96 3.77 -12.24
CA GLN A 218 -5.92 2.40 -11.78
C GLN A 218 -6.63 2.27 -10.42
N ILE A 219 -7.33 1.16 -10.21
CA ILE A 219 -8.08 0.91 -8.99
C ILE A 219 -7.27 0.05 -8.02
N ILE A 220 -7.27 0.47 -6.75
CA ILE A 220 -6.63 -0.25 -5.65
C ILE A 220 -7.65 -0.53 -4.56
N PHE A 221 -7.85 -1.79 -4.21
CA PHE A 221 -8.57 -2.18 -3.01
C PHE A 221 -7.65 -2.09 -1.79
N ALA A 222 -7.84 -1.05 -1.00
CA ALA A 222 -7.19 -0.90 0.31
C ALA A 222 -7.91 -1.71 1.37
N LYS A 223 -7.21 -2.05 2.46
CA LYS A 223 -7.72 -2.81 3.61
C LYS A 223 -8.24 -4.20 3.23
N ALA A 224 -7.60 -4.87 2.27
CA ALA A 224 -7.97 -6.23 1.86
C ALA A 224 -7.86 -7.25 3.02
N ASP A 225 -7.06 -6.96 4.04
CA ASP A 225 -7.00 -7.71 5.29
C ASP A 225 -8.35 -7.82 5.99
N ARG A 226 -9.23 -6.83 5.83
CA ARG A 226 -10.58 -6.85 6.41
C ARG A 226 -11.51 -7.86 5.77
N ILE A 227 -11.21 -8.34 4.56
CA ILE A 227 -11.89 -9.48 3.93
C ILE A 227 -11.17 -10.77 4.31
N LEU A 228 -9.85 -10.81 4.11
CA LEU A 228 -9.07 -12.05 4.20
C LEU A 228 -8.87 -12.54 5.63
N PHE A 229 -8.82 -11.64 6.62
CA PHE A 229 -8.48 -11.95 8.02
C PHE A 229 -9.54 -11.48 9.04
N VAL A 230 -10.79 -11.37 8.63
CA VAL A 230 -11.91 -10.94 9.50
C VAL A 230 -11.93 -11.70 10.84
N GLY A 231 -11.93 -10.95 11.95
CA GLY A 231 -12.18 -11.49 13.30
C GLY A 231 -11.09 -12.38 13.87
N SER A 232 -9.94 -12.55 13.21
CA SER A 232 -8.91 -13.47 13.66
C SER A 232 -7.53 -12.83 13.80
N ARG A 233 -6.92 -12.96 14.99
CA ARG A 233 -5.48 -12.75 15.18
C ARG A 233 -4.66 -13.90 14.61
N ARG A 234 -5.28 -15.10 14.46
CA ARG A 234 -4.67 -16.30 13.86
C ARG A 234 -5.03 -16.38 12.38
N GLU A 235 -4.24 -17.11 11.62
CA GLU A 235 -4.54 -17.39 10.23
C GLU A 235 -5.82 -18.23 10.12
N PRO A 236 -6.75 -17.90 9.20
CA PRO A 236 -7.95 -18.69 8.97
C PRO A 236 -7.61 -20.08 8.46
N GLY A 237 -8.42 -21.07 8.78
CA GLY A 237 -8.29 -22.42 8.21
C GLY A 237 -8.42 -22.40 6.68
N LYS A 238 -7.91 -23.46 6.02
CA LYS A 238 -7.77 -23.57 4.56
C LYS A 238 -9.05 -23.22 3.79
N TRP A 239 -10.15 -23.83 4.16
CA TRP A 239 -11.45 -23.62 3.51
C TRP A 239 -11.96 -22.17 3.68
N VAL A 240 -11.82 -21.60 4.87
CA VAL A 240 -12.23 -20.21 5.17
C VAL A 240 -11.40 -19.22 4.37
N MET A 241 -10.08 -19.43 4.29
CA MET A 241 -9.19 -18.56 3.51
C MET A 241 -9.54 -18.63 2.02
N GLN A 242 -9.77 -19.82 1.47
CA GLN A 242 -10.15 -19.97 0.06
C GLN A 242 -11.45 -19.24 -0.26
N ASN A 243 -12.46 -19.34 0.59
CA ASN A 243 -13.72 -18.61 0.40
C ASN A 243 -13.53 -17.10 0.44
N ARG A 244 -12.66 -16.60 1.32
CA ARG A 244 -12.35 -15.16 1.42
C ARG A 244 -11.55 -14.66 0.24
N ILE A 245 -10.61 -15.46 -0.28
CA ILE A 245 -9.90 -15.19 -1.54
C ILE A 245 -10.91 -15.10 -2.69
N ASN A 246 -11.83 -16.03 -2.80
CA ASN A 246 -12.87 -16.01 -3.83
C ASN A 246 -13.80 -14.78 -3.69
N GLN A 247 -14.12 -14.38 -2.45
CA GLN A 247 -14.89 -13.16 -2.19
C GLN A 247 -14.14 -11.90 -2.65
N LEU A 248 -12.84 -11.79 -2.33
CA LEU A 248 -12.00 -10.68 -2.78
C LEU A 248 -11.90 -10.66 -4.31
N ARG A 249 -11.70 -11.82 -4.93
CA ARG A 249 -11.62 -11.95 -6.38
C ARG A 249 -12.91 -11.48 -7.06
N LYS A 250 -14.09 -11.96 -6.62
CA LYS A 250 -15.37 -11.48 -7.15
C LYS A 250 -15.56 -9.98 -7.02
N ALA A 251 -15.10 -9.39 -5.91
CA ALA A 251 -15.16 -7.94 -5.73
C ALA A 251 -14.24 -7.20 -6.72
N MET A 252 -13.08 -7.75 -7.06
CA MET A 252 -12.18 -7.19 -8.07
C MET A 252 -12.73 -7.38 -9.48
N GLU A 253 -13.32 -8.53 -9.79
CA GLU A 253 -13.97 -8.82 -11.07
C GLU A 253 -15.12 -7.84 -11.37
N ALA A 254 -15.96 -7.54 -10.38
CA ALA A 254 -17.04 -6.56 -10.52
C ALA A 254 -16.57 -5.13 -10.84
N VAL A 255 -15.29 -4.83 -10.66
CA VAL A 255 -14.69 -3.53 -11.06
C VAL A 255 -14.49 -3.48 -12.57
N LYS A 256 -14.14 -4.61 -13.21
CA LYS A 256 -13.90 -4.67 -14.66
C LYS A 256 -15.07 -4.09 -15.43
N ASP A 257 -16.30 -4.51 -15.12
CA ASP A 257 -17.52 -4.07 -15.83
C ASP A 257 -17.78 -2.55 -15.71
N ILE A 258 -17.19 -1.91 -14.69
CA ILE A 258 -17.30 -0.46 -14.47
C ILE A 258 -16.17 0.29 -15.19
N VAL A 259 -14.98 -0.27 -15.16
CA VAL A 259 -13.79 0.31 -15.79
C VAL A 259 -13.88 0.17 -17.30
N GLN A 260 -14.27 -1.01 -17.78
CA GLN A 260 -14.38 -1.38 -19.18
C GLN A 260 -15.73 -2.06 -19.45
N PRO A 261 -16.82 -1.28 -19.56
CA PRO A 261 -18.16 -1.83 -19.79
C PRO A 261 -18.29 -2.47 -21.18
N SER A 262 -17.55 -1.99 -22.18
CA SER A 262 -17.47 -2.59 -23.51
C SER A 262 -16.03 -2.83 -23.93
N PRO A 263 -15.71 -3.94 -24.64
CA PRO A 263 -14.36 -4.17 -25.18
C PRO A 263 -13.89 -3.10 -26.17
N GLU A 264 -14.83 -2.36 -26.77
CA GLU A 264 -14.57 -1.31 -27.76
C GLU A 264 -14.33 0.06 -27.14
N ASP A 265 -14.57 0.20 -25.81
CA ASP A 265 -14.32 1.47 -25.12
C ASP A 265 -12.81 1.75 -25.04
N ASP A 266 -12.41 2.95 -25.44
CA ASP A 266 -11.07 3.48 -25.22
C ASP A 266 -10.82 3.58 -23.71
N VAL A 267 -10.12 2.58 -23.17
CA VAL A 267 -9.98 2.41 -21.72
C VAL A 267 -8.74 3.15 -21.23
N LEU A 268 -8.98 4.29 -20.58
CA LEU A 268 -7.96 4.98 -19.81
C LEU A 268 -7.66 4.29 -18.44
N GLY A 269 -8.53 3.36 -18.05
CA GLY A 269 -8.34 2.51 -16.88
C GLY A 269 -7.38 1.38 -17.21
N VAL A 270 -6.37 1.19 -16.36
CA VAL A 270 -5.45 0.05 -16.50
C VAL A 270 -6.25 -1.24 -16.29
N GLY A 271 -6.06 -2.22 -17.18
CA GLY A 271 -6.76 -3.52 -17.19
C GLY A 271 -6.37 -4.44 -16.02
N GLU A 272 -6.27 -3.86 -14.83
CA GLU A 272 -5.99 -4.60 -13.59
C GLU A 272 -6.53 -3.89 -12.35
N VAL A 273 -6.84 -4.68 -11.34
CA VAL A 273 -7.16 -4.21 -9.97
C VAL A 273 -6.16 -4.82 -9.00
N LEU A 274 -5.59 -4.00 -8.14
CA LEU A 274 -4.68 -4.44 -7.08
C LEU A 274 -5.38 -4.39 -5.72
N ALA A 275 -5.06 -5.35 -4.84
CA ALA A 275 -5.54 -5.38 -3.46
C ALA A 275 -4.35 -5.34 -2.50
N CYS A 276 -4.45 -4.52 -1.45
CA CYS A 276 -3.35 -4.36 -0.49
C CYS A 276 -3.84 -4.08 0.94
N SER A 277 -2.92 -4.21 1.89
CA SER A 277 -3.09 -3.75 3.26
C SER A 277 -1.84 -3.04 3.75
N SER A 278 -2.02 -1.86 4.36
CA SER A 278 -0.96 -1.13 5.05
C SER A 278 -0.67 -1.66 6.46
N GLU A 279 -1.51 -2.54 6.98
CA GLU A 279 -1.41 -3.05 8.36
C GLU A 279 -0.94 -4.50 8.41
N ARG A 280 -1.41 -5.35 7.51
CA ARG A 280 -1.16 -6.80 7.55
C ARG A 280 0.17 -7.18 6.88
N TRP A 281 0.93 -8.02 7.57
CA TRP A 281 2.12 -8.68 7.06
C TRP A 281 1.79 -10.11 6.63
N VAL A 282 2.34 -10.54 5.52
CA VAL A 282 2.25 -11.90 4.99
C VAL A 282 3.64 -12.27 4.47
N ASN A 283 4.19 -13.40 4.92
CA ASN A 283 5.52 -13.89 4.52
C ASN A 283 6.66 -12.85 4.66
N GLY A 284 6.61 -12.02 5.70
CA GLY A 284 7.65 -11.02 5.96
C GLY A 284 7.50 -9.71 5.16
N GLU A 285 6.46 -9.58 4.34
CA GLU A 285 6.18 -8.38 3.54
C GLU A 285 4.78 -7.81 3.83
N ARG A 286 4.59 -6.52 3.59
CA ARG A 286 3.26 -5.90 3.66
C ARG A 286 2.41 -6.39 2.49
N MET A 287 1.21 -6.89 2.79
CA MET A 287 0.32 -7.53 1.84
C MET A 287 -0.01 -6.63 0.63
N GLY A 288 0.42 -7.03 -0.57
CA GLY A 288 0.14 -6.36 -1.85
C GLY A 288 0.87 -5.03 -2.08
N ILE A 289 1.74 -4.58 -1.18
CA ILE A 289 2.39 -3.26 -1.27
C ILE A 289 3.37 -3.18 -2.44
N ASP A 290 4.16 -4.23 -2.69
CA ASP A 290 5.16 -4.19 -3.75
C ASP A 290 4.53 -4.26 -5.16
N ALA A 291 3.33 -4.84 -5.30
CA ALA A 291 2.54 -4.73 -6.54
C ALA A 291 2.09 -3.28 -6.81
N VAL A 292 1.63 -2.56 -5.78
CA VAL A 292 1.27 -1.14 -5.92
C VAL A 292 2.51 -0.29 -6.25
N ARG A 293 3.66 -0.56 -5.62
CA ARG A 293 4.93 0.10 -5.93
C ARG A 293 5.35 -0.12 -7.38
N PHE A 294 5.24 -1.36 -7.85
CA PHE A 294 5.52 -1.68 -9.25
C PHE A 294 4.60 -0.91 -10.19
N ALA A 295 3.30 -0.86 -9.93
CA ALA A 295 2.35 -0.09 -10.72
C ALA A 295 2.67 1.42 -10.76
N MET A 296 3.17 1.98 -9.66
CA MET A 296 3.65 3.37 -9.61
C MET A 296 4.88 3.59 -10.50
N LEU A 297 5.87 2.69 -10.45
CA LEU A 297 7.06 2.76 -11.31
C LEU A 297 6.72 2.54 -12.77
N GLN A 298 5.80 1.61 -13.06
CA GLN A 298 5.31 1.36 -14.41
C GLN A 298 4.65 2.62 -14.99
N ALA A 299 3.81 3.31 -14.23
CA ALA A 299 3.18 4.54 -14.67
C ALA A 299 4.20 5.64 -15.02
N ALA A 300 5.34 5.65 -14.35
CA ALA A 300 6.42 6.63 -14.52
C ALA A 300 7.52 6.18 -15.50
N ASP A 301 7.40 5.01 -16.12
CA ASP A 301 8.42 4.35 -16.96
C ASP A 301 9.76 4.12 -16.20
N LEU A 302 9.64 3.76 -14.91
CA LEU A 302 10.77 3.47 -14.00
C LEU A 302 10.81 2.00 -13.54
N GLN A 303 10.03 1.11 -14.18
CA GLN A 303 9.88 -0.30 -13.79
C GLN A 303 11.10 -1.19 -14.08
N SER A 304 12.04 -0.73 -14.90
CA SER A 304 13.30 -1.42 -15.15
C SER A 304 14.47 -0.50 -14.81
N GLU A 305 15.50 -1.02 -14.17
CA GLU A 305 16.78 -0.32 -14.24
C GLU A 305 17.14 -0.23 -15.73
N ARG A 306 17.19 0.99 -16.25
CA ARG A 306 17.84 1.21 -17.53
C ARG A 306 19.29 0.73 -17.31
N ARG A 307 19.56 -0.52 -17.63
CA ARG A 307 20.94 -0.94 -17.86
C ARG A 307 21.39 -0.01 -18.98
N THR A 308 22.13 1.03 -18.62
CA THR A 308 23.03 1.67 -19.55
C THR A 308 23.91 0.51 -20.02
N ARG A 309 23.54 -0.12 -21.13
CA ARG A 309 24.48 -0.94 -21.86
C ARG A 309 25.64 0.02 -22.08
N LEU A 310 26.69 -0.14 -21.29
CA LEU A 310 28.00 0.23 -21.73
C LEU A 310 28.14 -0.54 -23.04
N VAL A 311 27.77 0.11 -24.14
CA VAL A 311 28.18 -0.31 -25.47
C VAL A 311 29.68 -0.18 -25.35
N ARG A 312 30.36 -1.29 -25.01
CA ARG A 312 31.81 -1.38 -25.21
C ARG A 312 31.97 -0.97 -26.66
N PRO A 313 32.79 0.06 -26.97
CA PRO A 313 33.07 0.36 -28.36
C PRO A 313 33.50 -0.98 -28.97
N VAL A 314 32.79 -1.40 -30.00
CA VAL A 314 33.28 -2.55 -30.80
C VAL A 314 34.60 -2.06 -31.33
N GLU A 315 35.72 -2.61 -30.83
CA GLU A 315 37.01 -2.40 -31.44
C GLU A 315 36.87 -2.97 -32.86
N THR A 316 36.69 -2.06 -33.81
CA THR A 316 36.72 -2.36 -35.22
C THR A 316 38.18 -2.68 -35.55
N ILE A 317 38.50 -3.97 -35.59
CA ILE A 317 39.80 -4.43 -36.11
C ILE A 317 39.76 -4.09 -37.58
N PRO A 318 40.74 -3.26 -38.10
CA PRO A 318 40.82 -2.95 -39.52
C PRO A 318 40.94 -4.27 -40.31
N PHE A 319 40.26 -4.33 -41.45
CA PHE A 319 40.22 -5.53 -42.31
C PHE A 319 41.64 -6.05 -42.66
N GLU A 320 42.62 -5.18 -42.70
CA GLU A 320 44.04 -5.48 -42.96
C GLU A 320 44.75 -6.25 -41.84
N GLU A 321 44.20 -6.31 -40.63
CA GLU A 321 44.75 -7.07 -39.49
C GLU A 321 44.12 -8.44 -39.33
N ILE A 322 43.07 -8.78 -40.08
CA ILE A 322 42.38 -10.06 -40.00
C ILE A 322 43.11 -11.15 -40.79
N TYR A 323 44.01 -10.80 -41.71
CA TYR A 323 44.69 -11.72 -42.61
C TYR A 323 46.25 -11.65 -42.56
N LYS A 324 46.80 -11.21 -41.42
CA LYS A 324 48.22 -11.43 -41.10
C LYS A 324 48.36 -12.64 -40.13
#